data_f8a1e453d0cf009bb037fe98ecb176b9
#
_entry.id   f8a1e453d0cf009bb037fe98ecb176b9
#
_cell.length_a   1.000
_cell.length_b   1.000
_cell.length_c   1.000
_cell.angle_alpha   90.00
_cell.angle_beta   90.00
_cell.angle_gamma   90.00
#
_symmetry.space_group_name_H-M   'P 1'
#
loop_
_entity.id
_entity.type
_entity.pdbx_description
1 polymer ?
#
loop_
_entity_poly.entity_id
_entity_poly.type
_entity_poly.pdbx_seq_one_letter_code
_entity_poly.pdbx_strand_id
1 'polypeptide(L)'
;MQSGQGQLYSGLFTIGHIVGELALSARKIIQQAPFMTKEEFDVIIVGGGPAGLFAAHYLSIHSNLRIVLVDKGAMPQERKCPITKNNKCSHCQPCNVLCGLGGAGLFSDGKLNFIPQLGKTDLLQFMSWTEALELIQETEEVFNSFGMDGEVYPTDMERAKLLRKEARKEGIELLIIRQKHLGSDNLPRYIHSMVKAVLDQGVTIRSSTEVSSLTVSDNRILGVVTEDGVELRAKWVILAPGRGGAEWMNALADRHGLGRSQRGIEVGVRVEVHSDILQDLTDVIYDPTFFIQTGKYDDQTRTFCTNPGGFVSLENYQRFVCVNGHAYVQNKSENSNFAFLSKVVLTEPITDNQAYGESIGRLASLIGGGRPILQRFGDLKRGRRSTWAR
;
A
#
# COMPACT_ATOMS: atom_id res chain seq x y z
N MET A 1 -9.36 -19.47 -29.17
CA MET A 1 -9.94 -18.38 -28.38
C MET A 1 -9.09 -18.22 -27.12
N GLN A 2 -8.09 -17.34 -27.18
CA GLN A 2 -7.25 -17.02 -26.01
C GLN A 2 -7.80 -15.72 -25.42
N SER A 3 -8.41 -15.82 -24.23
CA SER A 3 -8.89 -14.70 -23.44
C SER A 3 -7.69 -14.08 -22.72
N GLY A 4 -7.26 -12.88 -23.15
CA GLY A 4 -6.31 -12.06 -22.39
C GLY A 4 -6.96 -11.58 -21.10
N GLN A 5 -6.58 -12.15 -19.98
CA GLN A 5 -7.03 -11.73 -18.66
C GLN A 5 -6.16 -10.54 -18.18
N GLY A 6 -6.68 -9.33 -18.32
CA GLY A 6 -6.19 -8.18 -17.56
C GLY A 6 -6.70 -8.26 -16.13
N GLN A 7 -5.84 -8.57 -15.19
CA GLN A 7 -6.20 -8.63 -13.75
C GLN A 7 -6.02 -7.26 -13.10
N LEU A 8 -7.11 -6.66 -12.63
CA LEU A 8 -7.10 -5.46 -11.80
C LEU A 8 -7.12 -5.85 -10.31
N TYR A 9 -6.18 -5.31 -9.55
CA TYR A 9 -6.00 -5.67 -8.15
C TYR A 9 -6.60 -4.63 -7.22
N SER A 10 -7.57 -5.01 -6.40
CA SER A 10 -8.03 -4.27 -5.23
C SER A 10 -7.49 -4.96 -3.98
N GLY A 11 -6.51 -4.40 -3.32
CA GLY A 11 -5.96 -4.94 -2.07
C GLY A 11 -4.75 -4.15 -1.61
N LEU A 12 -4.45 -4.23 -0.35
CA LEU A 12 -3.24 -3.68 0.28
C LEU A 12 -1.99 -4.08 -0.52
N PHE A 13 -1.37 -3.10 -1.15
CA PHE A 13 -0.16 -3.34 -1.95
C PHE A 13 1.07 -3.21 -1.07
N THR A 14 1.90 -4.22 -1.04
CA THR A 14 3.30 -4.07 -0.65
C THR A 14 4.05 -3.42 -1.81
N ILE A 15 5.05 -2.60 -1.50
CA ILE A 15 5.82 -1.82 -2.48
C ILE A 15 6.42 -2.72 -3.58
N GLY A 16 6.82 -3.95 -3.25
CA GLY A 16 7.38 -4.91 -4.20
C GLY A 16 6.46 -5.30 -5.37
N HIS A 17 5.15 -5.43 -5.15
CA HIS A 17 4.21 -5.82 -6.21
C HIS A 17 4.09 -4.75 -7.29
N ILE A 18 3.99 -3.49 -6.85
CA ILE A 18 3.76 -2.36 -7.73
C ILE A 18 5.01 -2.07 -8.58
N VAL A 19 6.19 -2.17 -7.97
CA VAL A 19 7.46 -1.90 -8.66
C VAL A 19 7.77 -3.00 -9.68
N GLY A 20 7.43 -4.27 -9.38
CA GLY A 20 7.66 -5.40 -10.29
C GLY A 20 6.90 -5.30 -11.61
N GLU A 21 5.59 -5.11 -11.54
CA GLU A 21 4.75 -4.94 -12.74
C GLU A 21 5.13 -3.70 -13.55
N LEU A 22 5.45 -2.61 -12.86
CA LEU A 22 5.81 -1.35 -13.50
C LEU A 22 7.20 -1.38 -14.12
N ALA A 23 8.18 -2.03 -13.51
CA ALA A 23 9.50 -2.20 -14.12
C ALA A 23 9.44 -3.07 -15.39
N LEU A 24 8.63 -4.15 -15.40
CA LEU A 24 8.41 -4.96 -16.60
C LEU A 24 7.68 -4.17 -17.69
N SER A 25 6.66 -3.41 -17.33
CA SER A 25 5.94 -2.54 -18.25
C SER A 25 6.84 -1.42 -18.78
N ALA A 26 7.66 -0.81 -17.91
CA ALA A 26 8.62 0.20 -18.26
C ALA A 26 9.72 -0.33 -19.20
N ARG A 27 10.26 -1.54 -18.96
CA ARG A 27 11.24 -2.20 -19.86
C ARG A 27 10.65 -2.43 -21.25
N LYS A 28 9.37 -2.85 -21.35
CA LYS A 28 8.68 -3.00 -22.65
C LYS A 28 8.50 -1.66 -23.39
N ILE A 29 8.17 -0.59 -22.64
CA ILE A 29 8.01 0.76 -23.21
C ILE A 29 9.34 1.28 -23.79
N ILE A 30 10.44 1.13 -23.04
CA ILE A 30 11.79 1.57 -23.48
C ILE A 30 12.20 0.90 -24.80
N GLN A 31 11.90 -0.38 -24.98
CA GLN A 31 12.29 -1.15 -26.18
C GLN A 31 11.47 -0.80 -27.44
N GLN A 32 10.33 -0.11 -27.31
CA GLN A 32 9.36 0.06 -28.42
C GLN A 32 9.08 1.53 -28.79
N ALA A 33 9.68 2.54 -28.14
CA ALA A 33 9.28 3.93 -28.29
C ALA A 33 9.92 4.65 -29.51
N PRO A 34 9.13 5.11 -30.51
CA PRO A 34 9.57 6.08 -31.50
C PRO A 34 9.32 7.53 -31.04
N PHE A 35 10.04 8.49 -31.62
CA PHE A 35 9.94 9.93 -31.35
C PHE A 35 8.57 10.54 -31.69
N MET A 36 8.01 11.35 -30.79
CA MET A 36 6.76 12.10 -30.95
C MET A 36 6.94 13.63 -30.94
N THR A 37 5.98 14.37 -31.45
CA THR A 37 6.01 15.83 -31.65
C THR A 37 5.84 16.65 -30.36
N LYS A 38 6.18 17.94 -30.38
CA LYS A 38 6.46 18.82 -29.22
C LYS A 38 5.37 19.01 -28.16
N GLU A 39 4.11 18.64 -28.40
CA GLU A 39 2.97 18.87 -27.49
C GLU A 39 2.41 17.63 -26.82
N GLU A 40 2.93 16.44 -27.13
CA GLU A 40 2.48 15.16 -26.61
C GLU A 40 3.54 14.53 -25.73
N PHE A 41 3.12 13.84 -24.70
CA PHE A 41 4.02 13.02 -23.87
C PHE A 41 4.19 11.65 -24.51
N ASP A 42 5.29 10.98 -24.22
CA ASP A 42 5.45 9.58 -24.60
C ASP A 42 4.78 8.68 -23.56
N VAL A 43 4.82 9.08 -22.29
CA VAL A 43 4.24 8.33 -21.17
C VAL A 43 3.47 9.26 -20.23
N ILE A 44 2.24 8.87 -19.89
CA ILE A 44 1.48 9.43 -18.77
C ILE A 44 1.47 8.43 -17.64
N ILE A 45 1.84 8.87 -16.43
CA ILE A 45 1.74 8.07 -15.21
C ILE A 45 0.65 8.70 -14.34
N VAL A 46 -0.41 7.93 -14.04
CA VAL A 46 -1.52 8.38 -13.20
C VAL A 46 -1.36 7.82 -11.80
N GLY A 47 -1.10 8.71 -10.84
CA GLY A 47 -0.84 8.40 -9.44
C GLY A 47 0.64 8.54 -9.07
N GLY A 48 0.95 9.50 -8.20
CA GLY A 48 2.29 9.82 -7.69
C GLY A 48 2.66 9.09 -6.40
N GLY A 49 2.05 7.94 -6.12
CA GLY A 49 2.46 7.05 -5.03
C GLY A 49 3.79 6.36 -5.30
N PRO A 50 4.26 5.46 -4.42
CA PRO A 50 5.52 4.73 -4.61
C PRO A 50 5.64 4.11 -5.99
N ALA A 51 4.58 3.47 -6.48
CA ALA A 51 4.56 2.85 -7.80
C ALA A 51 4.80 3.82 -8.95
N GLY A 52 4.07 4.94 -8.96
CA GLY A 52 4.22 5.95 -10.01
C GLY A 52 5.56 6.68 -9.94
N LEU A 53 6.06 6.96 -8.72
CA LEU A 53 7.37 7.58 -8.54
C LEU A 53 8.51 6.65 -9.01
N PHE A 54 8.42 5.34 -8.71
CA PHE A 54 9.40 4.37 -9.21
C PHE A 54 9.33 4.23 -10.72
N ALA A 55 8.12 4.17 -11.31
CA ALA A 55 7.97 4.12 -12.76
C ALA A 55 8.55 5.38 -13.43
N ALA A 56 8.28 6.56 -12.88
CA ALA A 56 8.82 7.82 -13.37
C ALA A 56 10.35 7.85 -13.26
N HIS A 57 10.90 7.47 -12.10
CA HIS A 57 12.34 7.42 -11.87
C HIS A 57 13.02 6.43 -12.83
N TYR A 58 12.53 5.19 -12.91
CA TYR A 58 13.11 4.17 -13.76
C TYR A 58 13.11 4.58 -15.25
N LEU A 59 11.96 5.07 -15.74
CA LEU A 59 11.85 5.50 -17.13
C LEU A 59 12.72 6.70 -17.45
N SER A 60 12.85 7.66 -16.52
CA SER A 60 13.64 8.88 -16.76
C SER A 60 15.15 8.64 -16.81
N ILE A 61 15.66 7.63 -16.08
CA ILE A 61 17.10 7.31 -16.12
C ILE A 61 17.48 6.32 -17.23
N HIS A 62 16.51 5.53 -17.74
CA HIS A 62 16.78 4.51 -18.75
C HIS A 62 16.27 4.85 -20.15
N SER A 63 15.67 6.03 -20.34
CA SER A 63 15.15 6.46 -21.63
C SER A 63 15.15 7.98 -21.78
N ASN A 64 14.93 8.44 -23.02
CA ASN A 64 14.75 9.86 -23.33
C ASN A 64 13.25 10.20 -23.53
N LEU A 65 12.35 9.43 -22.93
CA LEU A 65 10.91 9.63 -23.07
C LEU A 65 10.46 10.90 -22.35
N ARG A 66 9.52 11.61 -22.95
CA ARG A 66 8.83 12.74 -22.32
C ARG A 66 7.74 12.17 -21.40
N ILE A 67 7.93 12.30 -20.10
CA ILE A 67 7.09 11.68 -19.07
C ILE A 67 6.33 12.76 -18.34
N VAL A 68 5.03 12.55 -18.14
CA VAL A 68 4.22 13.33 -17.20
C VAL A 68 3.67 12.39 -16.13
N LEU A 69 3.83 12.79 -14.87
CA LEU A 69 3.24 12.14 -13.71
C LEU A 69 2.12 13.04 -13.18
N VAL A 70 0.91 12.50 -13.09
CA VAL A 70 -0.30 13.22 -12.69
C VAL A 70 -0.83 12.63 -11.38
N ASP A 71 -1.07 13.46 -10.38
CA ASP A 71 -1.69 13.03 -9.13
C ASP A 71 -2.74 14.04 -8.67
N LYS A 72 -3.88 13.55 -8.18
CA LYS A 72 -4.98 14.39 -7.70
C LYS A 72 -4.69 15.14 -6.40
N GLY A 73 -3.69 14.69 -5.64
CA GLY A 73 -3.29 15.38 -4.42
C GLY A 73 -2.05 16.25 -4.61
N ALA A 74 -1.65 16.91 -3.54
CA ALA A 74 -0.61 17.93 -3.53
C ALA A 74 0.82 17.36 -3.50
N MET A 75 1.81 18.25 -3.59
CA MET A 75 3.23 17.96 -3.39
C MET A 75 3.50 17.55 -1.94
N PRO A 76 4.57 16.76 -1.65
CA PRO A 76 4.79 16.19 -0.31
C PRO A 76 4.79 17.20 0.83
N GLN A 77 5.40 18.38 0.60
CA GLN A 77 5.51 19.45 1.61
C GLN A 77 4.18 20.14 1.93
N GLU A 78 3.22 20.07 1.03
CA GLU A 78 1.89 20.68 1.16
C GLU A 78 0.89 19.74 1.83
N ARG A 79 1.19 18.44 1.87
CA ARG A 79 0.33 17.42 2.44
C ARG A 79 0.37 17.43 3.96
N LYS A 80 -0.69 17.94 4.57
CA LYS A 80 -0.85 18.00 6.04
C LYS A 80 -2.21 17.43 6.43
N CYS A 81 -2.21 16.46 7.34
CA CYS A 81 -3.45 15.91 7.88
C CYS A 81 -3.90 16.72 9.11
N PRO A 82 -5.06 17.37 9.08
CA PRO A 82 -5.56 18.16 10.21
C PRO A 82 -5.91 17.33 11.45
N ILE A 83 -6.11 16.01 11.29
CA ILE A 83 -6.49 15.09 12.37
C ILE A 83 -5.47 15.11 13.52
N THR A 84 -4.21 15.39 13.25
CA THR A 84 -3.14 15.44 14.27
C THR A 84 -3.31 16.58 15.26
N LYS A 85 -4.13 17.59 14.94
CA LYS A 85 -4.32 18.78 15.79
C LYS A 85 -5.56 18.71 16.69
N ASN A 86 -6.61 18.02 16.25
CA ASN A 86 -7.91 18.05 16.92
C ASN A 86 -8.59 16.69 17.10
N ASN A 87 -7.90 15.59 16.78
CA ASN A 87 -8.41 14.21 16.84
C ASN A 87 -9.73 13.97 16.10
N LYS A 88 -10.07 14.85 15.13
CA LYS A 88 -11.22 14.67 14.25
C LYS A 88 -10.78 14.75 12.80
N CYS A 89 -11.27 13.84 11.97
CA CYS A 89 -11.06 13.92 10.54
C CYS A 89 -11.84 15.09 9.94
N SER A 90 -11.16 15.89 9.11
CA SER A 90 -11.75 17.04 8.41
C SER A 90 -12.35 16.67 7.06
N HIS A 91 -12.35 15.38 6.68
CA HIS A 91 -12.88 14.86 5.41
C HIS A 91 -12.36 15.61 4.18
N CYS A 92 -11.05 15.88 4.17
CA CYS A 92 -10.39 16.55 3.04
C CYS A 92 -10.64 15.82 1.72
N GLN A 93 -10.85 16.57 0.64
CA GLN A 93 -11.01 16.05 -0.71
C GLN A 93 -10.05 16.76 -1.67
N PRO A 94 -9.06 16.02 -2.21
CA PRO A 94 -8.70 14.64 -1.89
C PRO A 94 -8.11 14.48 -0.49
N CYS A 95 -8.13 13.26 0.06
CA CYS A 95 -7.56 12.98 1.37
C CYS A 95 -6.03 13.16 1.36
N ASN A 96 -5.51 14.08 2.18
CA ASN A 96 -4.09 14.37 2.24
C ASN A 96 -3.22 13.20 2.73
N VAL A 97 -3.79 12.19 3.40
CA VAL A 97 -3.07 10.98 3.81
C VAL A 97 -2.96 9.98 2.66
N LEU A 98 -4.01 9.83 1.86
CA LEU A 98 -4.07 8.80 0.81
C LEU A 98 -3.58 9.28 -0.56
N CYS A 99 -3.76 10.57 -0.88
CA CYS A 99 -3.53 11.15 -2.21
C CYS A 99 -2.41 12.19 -2.19
N GLY A 100 -1.73 12.34 -3.32
CA GLY A 100 -0.61 13.23 -3.53
C GLY A 100 0.72 12.50 -3.67
N LEU A 101 1.78 13.25 -3.98
CA LEU A 101 3.10 12.69 -4.23
C LEU A 101 3.61 11.93 -2.99
N GLY A 102 4.11 10.72 -3.20
CA GLY A 102 4.43 9.74 -2.17
C GLY A 102 3.25 8.85 -1.76
N GLY A 103 2.02 9.15 -2.23
CA GLY A 103 0.82 8.36 -1.95
C GLY A 103 0.57 8.16 -0.46
N ALA A 104 -0.10 7.07 -0.08
CA ALA A 104 -0.27 6.68 1.31
C ALA A 104 1.07 6.29 1.98
N GLY A 105 2.12 6.02 1.19
CA GLY A 105 3.46 5.73 1.67
C GLY A 105 4.06 6.85 2.51
N LEU A 106 3.77 8.12 2.19
CA LEU A 106 4.26 9.28 2.93
C LEU A 106 3.84 9.27 4.42
N PHE A 107 2.71 8.66 4.73
CA PHE A 107 2.13 8.58 6.09
C PHE A 107 2.11 7.15 6.62
N SER A 108 2.90 6.24 6.04
CA SER A 108 3.01 4.85 6.51
C SER A 108 4.02 4.74 7.66
N ASP A 109 4.19 3.53 8.18
CA ASP A 109 5.22 3.19 9.15
C ASP A 109 6.63 3.01 8.52
N GLY A 110 6.73 3.03 7.19
CA GLY A 110 8.01 2.95 6.50
C GLY A 110 8.67 1.58 6.53
N LYS A 111 7.89 0.51 6.53
CA LYS A 111 8.41 -0.84 6.42
C LYS A 111 8.62 -1.25 4.97
N LEU A 112 9.79 -1.81 4.68
CA LEU A 112 10.13 -2.45 3.42
C LEU A 112 10.27 -3.95 3.65
N ASN A 113 9.48 -4.75 2.93
CA ASN A 113 9.49 -6.20 2.98
C ASN A 113 10.08 -6.76 1.69
N PHE A 114 11.18 -7.49 1.80
CA PHE A 114 11.95 -7.99 0.66
C PHE A 114 11.63 -9.47 0.41
N ILE A 115 10.43 -9.74 -0.10
CA ILE A 115 9.95 -11.09 -0.40
C ILE A 115 9.01 -11.04 -1.60
N PRO A 116 9.08 -12.01 -2.54
CA PRO A 116 8.19 -12.06 -3.71
C PRO A 116 6.71 -12.26 -3.40
N GLN A 117 6.39 -12.90 -2.28
CA GLN A 117 5.01 -13.18 -1.87
C GLN A 117 4.76 -12.75 -0.42
N LEU A 118 3.79 -11.87 -0.21
CA LEU A 118 3.35 -11.47 1.13
C LEU A 118 1.88 -11.05 1.11
N GLY A 119 1.05 -11.75 1.86
CA GLY A 119 -0.39 -11.51 1.88
C GLY A 119 -1.01 -11.74 0.50
N LYS A 120 -1.50 -10.67 -0.13
CA LYS A 120 -2.07 -10.73 -1.49
C LYS A 120 -1.08 -10.33 -2.58
N THR A 121 0.10 -9.85 -2.21
CA THR A 121 1.18 -9.59 -3.14
C THR A 121 1.81 -10.89 -3.57
N ASP A 122 1.86 -11.12 -4.87
CA ASP A 122 2.41 -12.33 -5.46
C ASP A 122 3.03 -11.99 -6.82
N LEU A 123 4.34 -11.72 -6.82
CA LEU A 123 5.10 -11.42 -8.02
C LEU A 123 5.24 -12.64 -8.94
N LEU A 124 5.12 -13.85 -8.38
CA LEU A 124 5.31 -15.09 -9.13
C LEU A 124 4.19 -15.36 -10.15
N GLN A 125 3.11 -14.58 -10.11
CA GLN A 125 2.09 -14.59 -11.16
C GLN A 125 2.57 -13.98 -12.48
N PHE A 126 3.67 -13.20 -12.43
CA PHE A 126 4.16 -12.41 -13.57
C PHE A 126 5.59 -12.79 -13.98
N MET A 127 6.36 -13.38 -13.05
CA MET A 127 7.78 -13.65 -13.24
C MET A 127 8.24 -14.84 -12.39
N SER A 128 9.41 -15.39 -12.70
CA SER A 128 10.03 -16.43 -11.90
C SER A 128 10.49 -15.90 -10.52
N TRP A 129 10.78 -16.82 -9.59
CA TRP A 129 11.31 -16.47 -8.28
C TRP A 129 12.62 -15.68 -8.36
N THR A 130 13.53 -16.07 -9.27
CA THR A 130 14.82 -15.41 -9.46
C THR A 130 14.64 -13.97 -9.96
N GLU A 131 13.84 -13.79 -11.00
CA GLU A 131 13.54 -12.44 -11.54
C GLU A 131 12.87 -11.55 -10.48
N ALA A 132 11.98 -12.12 -9.66
CA ALA A 132 11.34 -11.37 -8.57
C ALA A 132 12.35 -10.93 -7.50
N LEU A 133 13.33 -11.77 -7.15
CA LEU A 133 14.37 -11.40 -6.19
C LEU A 133 15.32 -10.36 -6.77
N GLU A 134 15.71 -10.45 -8.03
CA GLU A 134 16.55 -9.46 -8.72
C GLU A 134 15.85 -8.09 -8.72
N LEU A 135 14.57 -8.07 -9.05
CA LEU A 135 13.78 -6.84 -9.06
C LEU A 135 13.60 -6.24 -7.65
N ILE A 136 13.43 -7.07 -6.63
CA ILE A 136 13.37 -6.63 -5.23
C ILE A 136 14.73 -6.01 -4.82
N GLN A 137 15.83 -6.61 -5.24
CA GLN A 137 17.17 -6.06 -4.98
C GLN A 137 17.39 -4.72 -5.69
N GLU A 138 17.05 -4.61 -6.98
CA GLU A 138 17.09 -3.34 -7.72
C GLU A 138 16.25 -2.26 -7.02
N THR A 139 15.06 -2.64 -6.54
CA THR A 139 14.18 -1.75 -5.79
C THR A 139 14.82 -1.27 -4.48
N GLU A 140 15.45 -2.17 -3.75
CA GLU A 140 16.18 -1.82 -2.52
C GLU A 140 17.34 -0.87 -2.80
N GLU A 141 18.10 -1.08 -3.86
CA GLU A 141 19.21 -0.22 -4.27
C GLU A 141 18.71 1.21 -4.59
N VAL A 142 17.58 1.33 -5.28
CA VAL A 142 16.93 2.63 -5.52
C VAL A 142 16.54 3.29 -4.20
N PHE A 143 15.89 2.56 -3.26
CA PHE A 143 15.57 3.11 -1.95
C PHE A 143 16.81 3.56 -1.18
N ASN A 144 17.87 2.75 -1.19
CA ASN A 144 19.13 3.07 -0.51
C ASN A 144 19.77 4.34 -1.10
N SER A 145 19.69 4.55 -2.42
CA SER A 145 20.20 5.76 -3.06
C SER A 145 19.52 7.04 -2.60
N PHE A 146 18.29 6.92 -2.09
CA PHE A 146 17.55 8.02 -1.44
C PHE A 146 17.73 8.07 0.08
N GLY A 147 18.66 7.30 0.64
CA GLY A 147 18.98 7.27 2.06
C GLY A 147 18.08 6.36 2.88
N MET A 148 17.34 5.44 2.24
CA MET A 148 16.51 4.45 2.91
C MET A 148 17.29 3.18 3.27
N ASP A 149 18.43 3.33 3.91
CA ASP A 149 19.41 2.30 4.24
C ASP A 149 19.36 1.82 5.70
N GLY A 150 18.19 1.88 6.33
CA GLY A 150 17.97 1.49 7.72
C GLY A 150 18.37 0.05 8.05
N GLU A 151 18.28 -0.27 9.35
CA GLU A 151 18.62 -1.59 9.90
C GLU A 151 17.84 -2.71 9.20
N VAL A 152 18.54 -3.82 8.96
CA VAL A 152 17.96 -5.01 8.32
C VAL A 152 17.54 -6.02 9.38
N TYR A 153 16.31 -6.46 9.29
CA TYR A 153 15.75 -7.54 10.10
C TYR A 153 15.60 -8.83 9.27
N PRO A 154 15.69 -10.02 9.88
CA PRO A 154 16.00 -10.25 11.28
C PRO A 154 17.43 -9.79 11.64
N THR A 155 17.58 -9.21 12.85
CA THR A 155 18.89 -8.85 13.40
C THR A 155 19.73 -10.07 13.75
N ASP A 156 19.06 -11.15 14.14
CA ASP A 156 19.64 -12.49 14.43
C ASP A 156 18.83 -13.58 13.73
N MET A 157 19.37 -14.14 12.66
CA MET A 157 18.69 -15.18 11.87
C MET A 157 18.55 -16.51 12.65
N GLU A 158 19.52 -16.87 13.48
CA GLU A 158 19.45 -18.12 14.26
C GLU A 158 18.36 -17.99 15.34
N ARG A 159 18.30 -16.87 16.02
CA ARG A 159 17.22 -16.58 16.97
C ARG A 159 15.84 -16.56 16.28
N ALA A 160 15.74 -15.97 15.11
CA ALA A 160 14.51 -15.96 14.31
C ALA A 160 14.04 -17.40 13.95
N LYS A 161 14.99 -18.27 13.56
CA LYS A 161 14.70 -19.70 13.32
C LYS A 161 14.22 -20.43 14.58
N LEU A 162 14.79 -20.12 15.74
CA LEU A 162 14.34 -20.67 17.02
C LEU A 162 12.91 -20.21 17.35
N LEU A 163 12.62 -18.92 17.22
CA LEU A 163 11.27 -18.36 17.41
C LEU A 163 10.24 -19.05 16.49
N ARG A 164 10.60 -19.27 15.21
CA ARG A 164 9.76 -20.02 14.27
C ARG A 164 9.53 -21.47 14.73
N LYS A 165 10.55 -22.13 15.26
CA LYS A 165 10.44 -23.50 15.80
C LYS A 165 9.53 -23.52 17.03
N GLU A 166 9.63 -22.54 17.91
CA GLU A 166 8.76 -22.39 19.08
C GLU A 166 7.30 -22.17 18.66
N ALA A 167 7.04 -21.25 17.72
CA ALA A 167 5.70 -21.02 17.18
C ALA A 167 5.06 -22.29 16.57
N ARG A 168 5.86 -23.08 15.84
CA ARG A 168 5.38 -24.34 15.24
C ARG A 168 4.95 -25.39 16.26
N LYS A 169 5.52 -25.40 17.46
CA LYS A 169 5.08 -26.32 18.54
C LYS A 169 3.65 -26.02 19.00
N GLU A 170 3.23 -24.76 18.85
CA GLU A 170 1.88 -24.29 19.16
C GLU A 170 0.95 -24.32 17.93
N GLY A 171 1.36 -24.93 16.82
CA GLY A 171 0.58 -24.99 15.58
C GLY A 171 0.52 -23.64 14.84
N ILE A 172 1.44 -22.74 15.13
CA ILE A 172 1.52 -21.40 14.53
C ILE A 172 2.69 -21.33 13.55
N GLU A 173 2.45 -20.78 12.36
CA GLU A 173 3.52 -20.52 11.39
C GLU A 173 4.05 -19.09 11.54
N LEU A 174 5.34 -18.93 11.79
CA LEU A 174 6.03 -17.65 11.75
C LEU A 174 6.78 -17.51 10.43
N LEU A 175 6.40 -16.51 9.63
CA LEU A 175 7.10 -16.17 8.41
C LEU A 175 8.31 -15.26 8.74
N ILE A 176 9.49 -15.70 8.33
CA ILE A 176 10.72 -14.90 8.46
C ILE A 176 10.95 -14.18 7.15
N ILE A 177 10.89 -12.86 7.19
CA ILE A 177 11.04 -11.98 6.03
C ILE A 177 12.23 -11.04 6.28
N ARG A 178 13.03 -10.82 5.25
CA ARG A 178 14.03 -9.74 5.27
C ARG A 178 13.30 -8.40 5.17
N GLN A 179 13.52 -7.52 6.13
CA GLN A 179 12.78 -6.27 6.29
C GLN A 179 13.72 -5.11 6.63
N LYS A 180 13.30 -3.89 6.29
CA LYS A 180 13.83 -2.63 6.85
C LYS A 180 12.71 -1.80 7.45
N HIS A 181 13.03 -1.05 8.49
CA HIS A 181 12.13 -0.06 9.06
C HIS A 181 12.74 1.33 8.95
N LEU A 182 12.04 2.22 8.27
CA LEU A 182 12.50 3.58 7.98
C LEU A 182 11.96 4.61 8.98
N GLY A 183 10.86 4.31 9.62
CA GLY A 183 10.13 5.19 10.51
C GLY A 183 9.25 6.22 9.79
N SER A 184 8.07 6.45 10.36
CA SER A 184 7.10 7.43 9.81
C SER A 184 7.65 8.86 9.79
N ASP A 185 8.56 9.18 10.70
CA ASP A 185 9.21 10.50 10.84
C ASP A 185 10.23 10.79 9.72
N ASN A 186 10.82 9.77 9.12
CA ASN A 186 11.82 9.93 8.06
C ASN A 186 11.22 9.92 6.65
N LEU A 187 10.04 9.34 6.45
CA LEU A 187 9.42 9.18 5.13
C LEU A 187 9.25 10.49 4.36
N PRO A 188 8.85 11.63 4.98
CA PRO A 188 8.74 12.89 4.25
C PRO A 188 10.04 13.31 3.56
N ARG A 189 11.18 13.11 4.22
CA ARG A 189 12.52 13.43 3.68
C ARG A 189 12.84 12.54 2.47
N TYR A 190 12.63 11.25 2.58
CA TYR A 190 12.92 10.29 1.52
C TYR A 190 12.05 10.53 0.28
N ILE A 191 10.74 10.68 0.49
CA ILE A 191 9.80 10.95 -0.61
C ILE A 191 10.11 12.30 -1.27
N HIS A 192 10.47 13.32 -0.51
CA HIS A 192 10.89 14.61 -1.07
C HIS A 192 12.12 14.45 -1.96
N SER A 193 13.13 13.68 -1.52
CA SER A 193 14.34 13.40 -2.31
C SER A 193 14.03 12.65 -3.61
N MET A 194 13.13 11.66 -3.57
CA MET A 194 12.66 10.96 -4.76
C MET A 194 11.95 11.89 -5.74
N VAL A 195 11.01 12.69 -5.26
CA VAL A 195 10.27 13.64 -6.10
C VAL A 195 11.21 14.65 -6.74
N LYS A 196 12.16 15.16 -5.96
CA LYS A 196 13.19 16.07 -6.48
C LYS A 196 14.03 15.42 -7.59
N ALA A 197 14.50 14.19 -7.39
CA ALA A 197 15.29 13.47 -8.39
C ALA A 197 14.49 13.26 -9.69
N VAL A 198 13.22 12.89 -9.60
CA VAL A 198 12.33 12.72 -10.76
C VAL A 198 12.16 14.04 -11.53
N LEU A 199 12.01 15.16 -10.82
CA LEU A 199 11.95 16.50 -11.44
C LEU A 199 13.27 16.90 -12.10
N ASP A 200 14.40 16.67 -11.41
CA ASP A 200 15.76 16.99 -11.92
C ASP A 200 16.08 16.15 -13.18
N GLN A 201 15.47 14.98 -13.34
CA GLN A 201 15.55 14.12 -14.52
C GLN A 201 14.61 14.54 -15.66
N GLY A 202 13.88 15.65 -15.53
CA GLY A 202 13.04 16.23 -16.57
C GLY A 202 11.64 15.65 -16.67
N VAL A 203 11.17 14.87 -15.68
CA VAL A 203 9.77 14.44 -15.61
C VAL A 203 8.87 15.63 -15.26
N THR A 204 7.81 15.84 -16.02
CA THR A 204 6.79 16.82 -15.68
C THR A 204 5.89 16.25 -14.58
N ILE A 205 5.70 16.97 -13.47
CA ILE A 205 4.75 16.60 -12.41
C ILE A 205 3.57 17.55 -12.41
N ARG A 206 2.35 17.01 -12.50
CA ARG A 206 1.08 17.70 -12.32
C ARG A 206 0.41 17.23 -11.04
N SER A 207 0.69 17.90 -9.94
CA SER A 207 -0.02 17.69 -8.67
C SER A 207 -1.38 18.38 -8.68
N SER A 208 -2.26 18.03 -7.76
CA SER A 208 -3.62 18.56 -7.64
C SER A 208 -4.41 18.48 -8.97
N THR A 209 -4.15 17.42 -9.73
CA THR A 209 -4.76 17.17 -11.05
C THR A 209 -5.37 15.78 -11.05
N GLU A 210 -6.69 15.69 -11.02
CA GLU A 210 -7.40 14.40 -11.01
C GLU A 210 -7.70 13.96 -12.43
N VAL A 211 -7.40 12.71 -12.74
CA VAL A 211 -7.76 12.06 -14.00
C VAL A 211 -9.12 11.42 -13.86
N SER A 212 -10.06 11.81 -14.72
CA SER A 212 -11.44 11.30 -14.74
C SER A 212 -11.60 10.07 -15.62
N SER A 213 -10.94 10.04 -16.79
CA SER A 213 -11.13 8.98 -17.78
C SER A 213 -9.92 8.80 -18.69
N LEU A 214 -9.95 7.68 -19.44
CA LEU A 214 -9.01 7.39 -20.52
C LEU A 214 -9.60 7.86 -21.86
N THR A 215 -8.75 8.41 -22.74
CA THR A 215 -9.08 8.58 -24.14
C THR A 215 -8.73 7.31 -24.89
N VAL A 216 -9.73 6.63 -25.44
CA VAL A 216 -9.56 5.36 -26.17
C VAL A 216 -10.19 5.47 -27.55
N SER A 217 -9.49 5.06 -28.61
CA SER A 217 -10.01 4.90 -29.97
C SER A 217 -9.43 3.63 -30.59
N ASP A 218 -10.24 2.88 -31.32
CA ASP A 218 -9.84 1.66 -32.01
C ASP A 218 -9.10 0.67 -31.11
N ASN A 219 -9.61 0.50 -29.89
CA ASN A 219 -9.03 -0.35 -28.83
C ASN A 219 -7.59 0.02 -28.44
N ARG A 220 -7.21 1.27 -28.64
CA ARG A 220 -5.90 1.84 -28.24
C ARG A 220 -6.10 3.01 -27.31
N ILE A 221 -5.26 3.09 -26.30
CA ILE A 221 -5.21 4.25 -25.41
C ILE A 221 -4.47 5.38 -26.16
N LEU A 222 -5.06 6.57 -26.18
CA LEU A 222 -4.47 7.79 -26.75
C LEU A 222 -4.06 8.79 -25.70
N GLY A 223 -4.48 8.62 -24.44
CA GLY A 223 -4.19 9.51 -23.36
C GLY A 223 -5.20 9.44 -22.21
N VAL A 224 -5.30 10.53 -21.47
CA VAL A 224 -6.22 10.69 -20.34
C VAL A 224 -6.94 12.03 -20.40
N VAL A 225 -8.11 12.12 -19.76
CA VAL A 225 -8.85 13.35 -19.54
C VAL A 225 -8.88 13.64 -18.05
N THR A 226 -8.55 14.87 -17.67
CA THR A 226 -8.60 15.33 -16.28
C THR A 226 -10.03 15.80 -15.91
N GLU A 227 -10.31 15.96 -14.61
CA GLU A 227 -11.62 16.42 -14.13
C GLU A 227 -12.00 17.83 -14.65
N ASP A 228 -11.01 18.70 -14.86
CA ASP A 228 -11.19 20.04 -15.46
C ASP A 228 -11.30 20.01 -17.00
N GLY A 229 -11.33 18.81 -17.59
CA GLY A 229 -11.58 18.62 -19.03
C GLY A 229 -10.35 18.74 -19.92
N VAL A 230 -9.14 18.85 -19.37
CA VAL A 230 -7.90 18.89 -20.14
C VAL A 230 -7.56 17.49 -20.66
N GLU A 231 -7.35 17.36 -21.98
CA GLU A 231 -6.86 16.12 -22.60
C GLU A 231 -5.32 16.13 -22.63
N LEU A 232 -4.73 15.11 -22.02
CA LEU A 232 -3.30 14.81 -22.11
C LEU A 232 -3.12 13.59 -23.03
N ARG A 233 -2.30 13.77 -24.07
CA ARG A 233 -2.04 12.69 -25.05
C ARG A 233 -0.73 12.00 -24.78
N ALA A 234 -0.73 10.67 -24.88
CA ALA A 234 0.47 9.86 -24.84
C ALA A 234 0.26 8.52 -25.53
N LYS A 235 1.37 7.92 -25.94
CA LYS A 235 1.39 6.56 -26.48
C LYS A 235 1.20 5.49 -25.41
N TRP A 236 1.65 5.77 -24.20
CA TRP A 236 1.61 4.86 -23.06
C TRP A 236 0.98 5.54 -21.85
N VAL A 237 0.12 4.79 -21.16
CA VAL A 237 -0.50 5.24 -19.90
C VAL A 237 -0.26 4.18 -18.84
N ILE A 238 0.40 4.56 -17.76
CA ILE A 238 0.62 3.72 -16.57
C ILE A 238 -0.38 4.16 -15.51
N LEU A 239 -1.23 3.24 -15.05
CA LEU A 239 -2.21 3.50 -14.01
C LEU A 239 -1.70 2.99 -12.65
N ALA A 240 -1.39 3.90 -11.74
CA ALA A 240 -0.88 3.62 -10.41
C ALA A 240 -1.67 4.37 -9.30
N PRO A 241 -3.02 4.38 -9.32
CA PRO A 241 -3.84 5.26 -8.47
C PRO A 241 -3.89 4.85 -7.00
N GLY A 242 -3.27 3.74 -6.62
CA GLY A 242 -3.24 3.25 -5.25
C GLY A 242 -4.62 2.88 -4.67
N ARG A 243 -4.68 2.75 -3.34
CA ARG A 243 -5.91 2.36 -2.63
C ARG A 243 -7.06 3.35 -2.82
N GLY A 244 -6.74 4.63 -2.87
CA GLY A 244 -7.72 5.70 -3.06
C GLY A 244 -8.36 5.73 -4.45
N GLY A 245 -7.81 5.02 -5.43
CA GLY A 245 -8.32 4.92 -6.80
C GLY A 245 -9.02 3.61 -7.14
N ALA A 246 -9.24 2.72 -6.18
CA ALA A 246 -9.81 1.39 -6.45
C ALA A 246 -11.21 1.45 -7.09
N GLU A 247 -12.08 2.34 -6.60
CA GLU A 247 -13.43 2.54 -7.17
C GLU A 247 -13.35 3.07 -8.60
N TRP A 248 -12.48 4.05 -8.85
CA TRP A 248 -12.23 4.60 -10.18
C TRP A 248 -11.68 3.53 -11.15
N MET A 249 -10.74 2.68 -10.71
CA MET A 249 -10.21 1.58 -11.51
C MET A 249 -11.29 0.55 -11.86
N ASN A 250 -12.19 0.24 -10.91
CA ASN A 250 -13.32 -0.63 -11.18
C ASN A 250 -14.25 -0.02 -12.24
N ALA A 251 -14.57 1.26 -12.13
CA ALA A 251 -15.40 1.98 -13.11
C ALA A 251 -14.75 2.02 -14.50
N LEU A 252 -13.42 2.20 -14.58
CA LEU A 252 -12.69 2.12 -15.84
C LEU A 252 -12.76 0.72 -16.46
N ALA A 253 -12.57 -0.31 -15.64
CA ALA A 253 -12.65 -1.69 -16.12
C ALA A 253 -14.04 -2.02 -16.69
N ASP A 254 -15.11 -1.61 -15.99
CA ASP A 254 -16.47 -1.79 -16.46
C ASP A 254 -16.74 -1.04 -17.77
N ARG A 255 -16.30 0.23 -17.84
CA ARG A 255 -16.47 1.08 -19.04
C ARG A 255 -15.79 0.52 -20.27
N HIS A 256 -14.62 -0.10 -20.10
CA HIS A 256 -13.81 -0.61 -21.20
C HIS A 256 -13.90 -2.13 -21.38
N GLY A 257 -14.81 -2.81 -20.68
CA GLY A 257 -15.02 -4.27 -20.80
C GLY A 257 -13.81 -5.09 -20.37
N LEU A 258 -12.99 -4.59 -19.43
CA LEU A 258 -11.83 -5.31 -18.92
C LEU A 258 -12.25 -6.34 -17.88
N GLY A 259 -11.76 -7.58 -18.05
CA GLY A 259 -12.00 -8.66 -17.10
C GLY A 259 -11.42 -8.33 -15.71
N ARG A 260 -12.18 -8.64 -14.65
CA ARG A 260 -11.77 -8.49 -13.26
C ARG A 260 -11.90 -9.82 -12.54
N SER A 261 -10.99 -10.09 -11.62
CA SER A 261 -11.14 -11.18 -10.66
C SER A 261 -11.20 -10.63 -9.24
N GLN A 262 -12.18 -11.10 -8.48
CA GLN A 262 -12.30 -10.77 -7.06
C GLN A 262 -11.41 -11.70 -6.25
N ARG A 263 -10.55 -11.12 -5.39
CA ARG A 263 -9.76 -11.87 -4.42
C ARG A 263 -10.35 -11.69 -3.03
N GLY A 264 -10.10 -12.66 -2.13
CA GLY A 264 -10.54 -12.55 -0.74
C GLY A 264 -10.09 -11.24 -0.10
N ILE A 265 -10.83 -10.77 0.88
CA ILE A 265 -10.50 -9.60 1.71
C ILE A 265 -10.03 -10.05 3.08
N GLU A 266 -9.26 -9.21 3.76
CA GLU A 266 -8.89 -9.43 5.16
C GLU A 266 -9.60 -8.41 6.03
N VAL A 267 -10.26 -8.91 7.07
CA VAL A 267 -11.01 -8.10 8.04
C VAL A 267 -10.50 -8.45 9.44
N GLY A 268 -10.39 -7.46 10.31
CA GLY A 268 -9.92 -7.74 11.66
C GLY A 268 -9.91 -6.52 12.57
N VAL A 269 -9.11 -6.62 13.61
CA VAL A 269 -8.97 -5.62 14.66
C VAL A 269 -7.51 -5.22 14.83
N ARG A 270 -7.27 -4.02 15.35
CA ARG A 270 -5.95 -3.64 15.81
C ARG A 270 -5.84 -3.93 17.30
N VAL A 271 -4.78 -4.61 17.67
CA VAL A 271 -4.45 -4.98 19.05
C VAL A 271 -3.32 -4.08 19.52
N GLU A 272 -3.46 -3.52 20.71
CA GLU A 272 -2.43 -2.72 21.38
C GLU A 272 -2.08 -3.38 22.72
N VAL A 273 -0.79 -3.51 22.98
CA VAL A 273 -0.25 -4.12 24.20
C VAL A 273 0.95 -3.30 24.69
N HIS A 274 1.34 -3.46 25.96
CA HIS A 274 2.59 -2.89 26.46
C HIS A 274 3.78 -3.46 25.66
N SER A 275 4.75 -2.60 25.34
CA SER A 275 5.87 -2.96 24.45
C SER A 275 6.68 -4.16 24.95
N ASP A 276 6.88 -4.28 26.28
CA ASP A 276 7.63 -5.39 26.88
C ASP A 276 7.10 -6.78 26.49
N ILE A 277 5.78 -6.87 26.16
CA ILE A 277 5.16 -8.14 25.77
C ILE A 277 5.71 -8.66 24.43
N LEU A 278 6.09 -7.77 23.55
CA LEU A 278 6.54 -8.11 22.19
C LEU A 278 8.03 -7.84 21.98
N GLN A 279 8.74 -7.24 22.94
CA GLN A 279 10.09 -6.72 22.74
C GLN A 279 11.07 -7.82 22.33
N ASP A 280 11.12 -8.95 23.06
CA ASP A 280 12.01 -10.07 22.73
C ASP A 280 11.83 -10.61 21.32
N LEU A 281 10.63 -10.47 20.76
CA LEU A 281 10.31 -10.87 19.41
C LEU A 281 10.68 -9.77 18.40
N THR A 282 10.30 -8.52 18.71
CA THR A 282 10.44 -7.40 17.77
C THR A 282 11.86 -6.86 17.67
N ASP A 283 12.71 -7.12 18.66
CA ASP A 283 14.14 -6.84 18.59
C ASP A 283 14.86 -7.79 17.60
N VAL A 284 14.29 -8.95 17.33
CA VAL A 284 14.81 -9.91 16.34
C VAL A 284 14.12 -9.78 14.99
N ILE A 285 12.79 -9.73 14.98
CA ILE A 285 11.94 -9.62 13.78
C ILE A 285 11.03 -8.42 13.95
N TYR A 286 11.30 -7.32 13.26
CA TYR A 286 10.58 -6.05 13.46
C TYR A 286 9.07 -6.16 13.27
N ASP A 287 8.64 -6.81 12.19
CA ASP A 287 7.22 -7.03 11.85
C ASP A 287 6.93 -8.53 11.70
N PRO A 288 6.80 -9.26 12.82
CA PRO A 288 6.57 -10.69 12.80
C PRO A 288 5.18 -11.00 12.23
N THR A 289 5.15 -11.83 11.19
CA THR A 289 3.92 -12.30 10.57
C THR A 289 3.65 -13.74 10.99
N PHE A 290 2.67 -13.90 11.88
CA PHE A 290 2.18 -15.20 12.31
C PHE A 290 0.94 -15.58 11.52
N PHE A 291 0.88 -16.83 11.05
CA PHE A 291 -0.31 -17.44 10.48
C PHE A 291 -0.86 -18.48 11.45
N ILE A 292 -2.17 -18.40 11.67
CA ILE A 292 -2.90 -19.24 12.61
C ILE A 292 -4.14 -19.78 11.93
N GLN A 293 -4.32 -21.10 11.92
CA GLN A 293 -5.56 -21.72 11.48
C GLN A 293 -6.49 -21.89 12.68
N THR A 294 -7.70 -21.31 12.59
CA THR A 294 -8.64 -21.38 13.71
C THR A 294 -9.31 -22.76 13.76
N GLY A 295 -9.30 -23.41 14.94
CA GLY A 295 -9.83 -24.77 15.07
C GLY A 295 -11.35 -24.89 14.96
N LYS A 296 -12.10 -23.80 15.18
CA LYS A 296 -13.56 -23.82 15.18
C LYS A 296 -14.19 -23.58 13.82
N TYR A 297 -13.61 -22.65 13.06
CA TYR A 297 -14.18 -22.17 11.78
C TYR A 297 -13.27 -22.46 10.59
N ASP A 298 -12.10 -23.04 10.83
CA ASP A 298 -11.09 -23.32 9.81
C ASP A 298 -10.65 -22.08 9.02
N ASP A 299 -10.73 -20.91 9.65
CA ASP A 299 -10.33 -19.66 9.07
C ASP A 299 -8.83 -19.42 9.22
N GLN A 300 -8.17 -18.97 8.18
CA GLN A 300 -6.80 -18.48 8.26
C GLN A 300 -6.79 -17.06 8.82
N THR A 301 -6.12 -16.90 9.96
CA THR A 301 -5.85 -15.60 10.57
C THR A 301 -4.37 -15.29 10.58
N ARG A 302 -4.02 -14.00 10.61
CA ARG A 302 -2.61 -13.60 10.70
C ARG A 302 -2.42 -12.30 11.47
N THR A 303 -1.21 -12.12 12.00
CA THR A 303 -0.76 -10.80 12.42
C THR A 303 -0.33 -9.98 11.19
N PHE A 304 -0.44 -8.67 11.29
CA PHE A 304 -0.08 -7.75 10.22
C PHE A 304 0.35 -6.41 10.78
N CYS A 305 1.36 -5.81 10.16
CA CYS A 305 1.79 -4.44 10.42
C CYS A 305 2.02 -4.19 11.92
N THR A 306 2.94 -4.95 12.52
CA THR A 306 3.39 -4.75 13.90
C THR A 306 4.20 -3.46 13.99
N ASN A 307 3.92 -2.64 14.99
CA ASN A 307 4.56 -1.37 15.23
C ASN A 307 5.11 -1.35 16.68
N PRO A 308 6.37 -1.75 16.86
CA PRO A 308 7.02 -1.72 18.18
C PRO A 308 7.19 -0.28 18.67
N GLY A 309 6.73 -0.01 19.89
CA GLY A 309 6.73 1.36 20.44
C GLY A 309 5.92 2.35 19.63
N GLY A 310 4.94 1.87 18.85
CA GLY A 310 4.19 2.67 17.88
C GLY A 310 2.85 3.16 18.41
N PHE A 311 2.15 3.89 17.58
CA PHE A 311 0.85 4.51 17.89
C PHE A 311 -0.24 3.93 16.97
N VAL A 312 -1.44 3.76 17.50
CA VAL A 312 -2.62 3.48 16.68
C VAL A 312 -3.07 4.77 16.01
N SER A 313 -3.23 4.74 14.70
CA SER A 313 -3.65 5.88 13.88
C SER A 313 -4.98 5.62 13.19
N LEU A 314 -5.66 6.71 12.79
CA LEU A 314 -6.91 6.66 12.06
C LEU A 314 -6.67 6.81 10.57
N GLU A 315 -7.35 5.97 9.78
CA GLU A 315 -7.48 6.11 8.33
C GLU A 315 -8.95 6.37 7.98
N ASN A 316 -9.22 7.45 7.28
CA ASN A 316 -10.58 7.79 6.85
C ASN A 316 -10.78 7.48 5.37
N TYR A 317 -11.72 6.61 5.08
CA TYR A 317 -12.15 6.21 3.74
C TYR A 317 -13.43 6.94 3.30
N GLN A 318 -13.63 8.20 3.73
CA GLN A 318 -14.82 9.01 3.46
C GLN A 318 -16.13 8.46 4.06
N ARG A 319 -16.41 7.17 3.89
CA ARG A 319 -17.63 6.50 4.32
C ARG A 319 -17.50 5.77 5.65
N PHE A 320 -16.26 5.48 6.10
CA PHE A 320 -15.96 4.77 7.34
C PHE A 320 -14.56 5.06 7.81
N VAL A 321 -14.30 4.79 9.07
CA VAL A 321 -13.00 4.96 9.70
C VAL A 321 -12.40 3.61 10.00
N CYS A 322 -11.16 3.39 9.57
CA CYS A 322 -10.32 2.27 9.96
C CYS A 322 -9.21 2.71 10.92
N VAL A 323 -8.55 1.74 11.51
CA VAL A 323 -7.36 1.94 12.33
C VAL A 323 -6.14 1.31 11.66
N ASN A 324 -5.02 2.01 11.76
CA ASN A 324 -3.71 1.55 11.30
C ASN A 324 -2.67 1.84 12.39
N GLY A 325 -1.38 1.60 12.13
CA GLY A 325 -0.29 1.90 13.04
C GLY A 325 0.74 2.81 12.41
N HIS A 326 1.36 3.63 13.26
CA HIS A 326 2.57 4.37 12.95
C HIS A 326 3.69 3.96 13.89
N ALA A 327 4.88 3.83 13.35
CA ALA A 327 6.09 3.59 14.12
C ALA A 327 7.11 4.68 13.78
N TYR A 328 7.51 5.42 14.78
CA TYR A 328 8.55 6.45 14.67
C TYR A 328 9.88 5.90 15.15
N VAL A 329 10.98 6.38 14.58
CA VAL A 329 12.32 6.04 15.07
C VAL A 329 12.61 6.76 16.38
N GLN A 330 12.29 8.06 16.45
CA GLN A 330 12.66 8.91 17.58
C GLN A 330 11.58 9.03 18.65
N ASN A 331 10.30 8.93 18.29
CA ASN A 331 9.18 9.15 19.20
C ASN A 331 8.42 7.84 19.44
N LYS A 332 8.89 7.04 20.38
CA LYS A 332 8.27 5.77 20.75
C LYS A 332 7.24 5.95 21.86
N SER A 333 6.16 5.17 21.81
CA SER A 333 5.20 5.00 22.90
C SER A 333 5.64 3.86 23.82
N GLU A 334 4.97 3.75 24.99
CA GLU A 334 5.13 2.58 25.86
C GLU A 334 4.43 1.32 25.33
N ASN A 335 3.66 1.46 24.25
CA ASN A 335 2.86 0.39 23.67
C ASN A 335 3.39 -0.03 22.30
N SER A 336 3.19 -1.30 21.99
CA SER A 336 3.30 -1.86 20.65
C SER A 336 1.92 -2.25 20.15
N ASN A 337 1.71 -2.19 18.83
CA ASN A 337 0.43 -2.56 18.27
C ASN A 337 0.59 -3.35 16.96
N PHE A 338 -0.39 -4.19 16.66
CA PHE A 338 -0.45 -4.99 15.44
C PHE A 338 -1.90 -5.22 15.02
N ALA A 339 -2.14 -5.47 13.75
CA ALA A 339 -3.45 -5.93 13.30
C ALA A 339 -3.54 -7.46 13.41
N PHE A 340 -4.70 -7.95 13.79
CA PHE A 340 -5.06 -9.36 13.75
C PHE A 340 -6.18 -9.51 12.74
N LEU A 341 -5.88 -10.18 11.61
CA LEU A 341 -6.72 -10.21 10.43
C LEU A 341 -7.19 -11.64 10.15
N SER A 342 -8.46 -11.79 9.78
CA SER A 342 -9.04 -13.02 9.26
C SER A 342 -9.27 -12.87 7.77
N LYS A 343 -8.89 -13.87 6.99
CA LYS A 343 -9.11 -13.93 5.56
C LYS A 343 -10.55 -14.33 5.28
N VAL A 344 -11.25 -13.51 4.49
CA VAL A 344 -12.60 -13.79 4.04
C VAL A 344 -12.58 -13.97 2.53
N VAL A 345 -13.10 -15.11 2.07
CA VAL A 345 -13.32 -15.41 0.66
C VAL A 345 -14.80 -15.65 0.49
N LEU A 346 -15.49 -14.73 -0.17
CA LEU A 346 -16.91 -14.89 -0.47
C LEU A 346 -17.08 -15.83 -1.66
N THR A 347 -18.14 -16.63 -1.59
CA THR A 347 -18.58 -17.53 -2.67
C THR A 347 -19.83 -16.97 -3.32
N GLU A 348 -20.11 -17.38 -4.55
CA GLU A 348 -21.35 -17.02 -5.24
C GLU A 348 -22.61 -17.24 -4.35
N PRO A 349 -23.61 -16.38 -4.43
CA PRO A 349 -23.77 -15.27 -5.38
C PRO A 349 -23.11 -13.95 -4.94
N ILE A 350 -22.45 -13.90 -3.80
CA ILE A 350 -21.82 -12.68 -3.25
C ILE A 350 -20.38 -12.64 -3.75
N THR A 351 -20.11 -11.84 -4.77
CA THR A 351 -18.80 -11.78 -5.41
C THR A 351 -18.01 -10.51 -5.11
N ASP A 352 -18.64 -9.45 -4.58
CA ASP A 352 -17.99 -8.18 -4.28
C ASP A 352 -17.37 -8.17 -2.87
N ASN A 353 -16.14 -8.67 -2.77
CA ASN A 353 -15.38 -8.69 -1.52
C ASN A 353 -15.06 -7.28 -0.99
N GLN A 354 -14.90 -6.27 -1.89
CA GLN A 354 -14.65 -4.90 -1.48
C GLN A 354 -15.87 -4.32 -0.77
N ALA A 355 -17.07 -4.43 -1.38
CA ALA A 355 -18.31 -3.97 -0.77
C ALA A 355 -18.59 -4.67 0.56
N TYR A 356 -18.26 -5.96 0.69
CA TYR A 356 -18.35 -6.68 1.96
C TYR A 356 -17.45 -6.05 3.04
N GLY A 357 -16.17 -5.82 2.75
CA GLY A 357 -15.23 -5.19 3.68
C GLY A 357 -15.66 -3.78 4.07
N GLU A 358 -16.12 -2.98 3.10
CA GLU A 358 -16.67 -1.65 3.36
C GLU A 358 -17.91 -1.71 4.27
N SER A 359 -18.79 -2.68 4.10
CA SER A 359 -19.99 -2.83 4.93
C SER A 359 -19.64 -3.05 6.41
N ILE A 360 -18.60 -3.85 6.68
CA ILE A 360 -18.09 -4.07 8.04
C ILE A 360 -17.48 -2.78 8.60
N GLY A 361 -16.66 -2.06 7.81
CA GLY A 361 -16.07 -0.79 8.22
C GLY A 361 -17.13 0.27 8.53
N ARG A 362 -18.18 0.35 7.71
CA ARG A 362 -19.32 1.26 7.92
C ARG A 362 -20.11 0.90 9.18
N LEU A 363 -20.39 -0.38 9.38
CA LEU A 363 -21.11 -0.85 10.58
C LEU A 363 -20.30 -0.53 11.85
N ALA A 364 -18.99 -0.80 11.86
CA ALA A 364 -18.11 -0.46 12.97
C ALA A 364 -18.10 1.05 13.24
N SER A 365 -18.01 1.87 12.19
CA SER A 365 -18.04 3.32 12.30
C SER A 365 -19.37 3.86 12.81
N LEU A 366 -20.49 3.27 12.37
CA LEU A 366 -21.84 3.62 12.84
C LEU A 366 -22.00 3.33 14.33
N ILE A 367 -21.60 2.14 14.79
CA ILE A 367 -21.64 1.74 16.20
C ILE A 367 -20.72 2.64 17.04
N GLY A 368 -19.56 3.02 16.52
CA GLY A 368 -18.59 3.91 17.16
C GLY A 368 -18.94 5.40 17.10
N GLY A 369 -20.07 5.78 16.46
CA GLY A 369 -20.45 7.19 16.27
C GLY A 369 -19.42 7.97 15.44
N GLY A 370 -18.87 7.36 14.37
CA GLY A 370 -17.83 7.92 13.52
C GLY A 370 -16.42 7.82 14.11
N ARG A 371 -16.22 7.03 15.15
CA ARG A 371 -14.94 6.77 15.82
C ARG A 371 -14.65 5.27 15.88
N PRO A 372 -13.40 4.85 16.03
CA PRO A 372 -13.06 3.46 16.31
C PRO A 372 -13.69 2.97 17.62
N ILE A 373 -14.12 1.72 17.61
CA ILE A 373 -14.58 1.05 18.82
C ILE A 373 -13.36 0.54 19.58
N LEU A 374 -13.27 0.84 20.86
CA LEU A 374 -12.24 0.32 21.75
C LEU A 374 -12.83 -0.73 22.69
N GLN A 375 -12.23 -1.91 22.72
CA GLN A 375 -12.62 -3.01 23.58
C GLN A 375 -11.39 -3.54 24.31
N ARG A 376 -11.42 -3.59 25.65
CA ARG A 376 -10.37 -4.22 26.44
C ARG A 376 -10.49 -5.73 26.35
N PHE A 377 -9.37 -6.42 26.12
CA PHE A 377 -9.36 -7.87 25.95
C PHE A 377 -9.94 -8.63 27.18
N GLY A 378 -9.61 -8.19 28.40
CA GLY A 378 -10.17 -8.78 29.61
C GLY A 378 -11.71 -8.63 29.73
N ASP A 379 -12.27 -7.55 29.21
CA ASP A 379 -13.72 -7.36 29.16
C ASP A 379 -14.37 -8.21 28.05
N LEU A 380 -13.70 -8.32 26.90
CA LEU A 380 -14.13 -9.21 25.80
C LEU A 380 -14.21 -10.67 26.30
N LYS A 381 -13.19 -11.16 26.99
CA LYS A 381 -13.19 -12.53 27.58
C LYS A 381 -14.34 -12.77 28.57
N ARG A 382 -14.82 -11.72 29.23
CA ARG A 382 -15.94 -11.79 30.17
C ARG A 382 -17.30 -11.51 29.53
N GLY A 383 -17.36 -11.38 28.20
CA GLY A 383 -18.59 -11.09 27.46
C GLY A 383 -19.24 -9.74 27.80
N ARG A 384 -18.44 -8.75 28.20
CA ARG A 384 -18.94 -7.43 28.59
C ARG A 384 -18.26 -6.30 27.81
N ARG A 385 -18.96 -5.18 27.65
CA ARG A 385 -18.38 -3.98 27.03
C ARG A 385 -17.42 -3.27 27.97
N SER A 386 -16.39 -2.65 27.43
CA SER A 386 -15.49 -1.76 28.16
C SER A 386 -16.16 -0.40 28.42
N THR A 387 -15.86 0.20 29.56
CA THR A 387 -16.28 1.55 29.96
C THR A 387 -15.09 2.34 30.48
N TRP A 388 -15.19 3.66 30.54
CA TRP A 388 -14.13 4.51 31.04
C TRP A 388 -13.83 4.29 32.55
N ALA A 389 -14.80 3.77 33.28
CA ALA A 389 -14.67 3.49 34.72
C ALA A 389 -14.01 2.13 35.05
N ARG A 390 -13.58 1.39 34.05
CA ARG A 390 -12.97 0.05 34.20
C ARG A 390 -11.72 -0.09 33.40
#